data_5a39f2bc10962a44ea083312553100d9
#
_entry.id   5a39f2bc10962a44ea083312553100d9
#
_cell.length_a   1.000
_cell.length_b   1.000
_cell.length_c   1.000
_cell.angle_alpha   90.00
_cell.angle_beta   90.00
_cell.angle_gamma   90.00
#
_symmetry.space_group_name_H-M   'P 1'
#
loop_
_entity.id
_entity.type
_entity.pdbx_description
1 polymer ?
#
loop_
_entity_poly.entity_id
_entity_poly.type
_entity_poly.pdbx_seq_one_letter_code
_entity_poly.pdbx_strand_id
1 'polypeptide(L)'
;MKRWKGAALLLLCTVVLLRLLQGLAQPEKENAHVPVLGIVTTAAEDDRREAQSEALVHAAEEHGFKVLEMPVERTQEAQIEAVRALIVYQVEAIAFTPLVESGWDNVLREAKSASVPLLSIDRAIRGVDDVPLQHIGFDYASLAEQAADALLQQRMPRDGVLELYGTVNASDAREIARGCREALEEQGLTVTYSLCGDGMRSRGCEILEEMEDHLDEIGYIFAQNDAMALGAVDYLHSHGRKPGKDVLVCAFGGGAELRALQKKGEVAVIGALDDTQLAELTADAAQQIAKAPWKPYIALADTAVLTEEGTADA
;
A
#
# COMPACT_ATOMS: atom_id res chain seq x y z
N MET A 1 28.39 67.29 43.70
CA MET A 1 27.27 66.34 43.85
C MET A 1 26.27 66.28 42.67
N LYS A 2 26.06 67.40 41.90
CA LYS A 2 25.10 67.41 40.78
C LYS A 2 25.54 66.58 39.54
N ARG A 3 26.81 66.49 39.22
CA ARG A 3 27.34 65.74 38.03
C ARG A 3 27.21 64.23 38.15
N TRP A 4 27.29 63.64 39.31
CA TRP A 4 27.15 62.20 39.55
C TRP A 4 25.70 61.72 39.42
N LYS A 5 24.72 62.55 39.73
CA LYS A 5 23.30 62.19 39.60
C LYS A 5 22.87 62.09 38.13
N GLY A 6 23.46 62.93 37.24
CA GLY A 6 23.20 62.85 35.81
C GLY A 6 23.81 61.60 35.16
N ALA A 7 25.03 61.24 35.55
CA ALA A 7 25.67 60.02 35.06
C ALA A 7 24.93 58.74 35.46
N ALA A 8 24.44 58.69 36.71
CA ALA A 8 23.65 57.54 37.19
C ALA A 8 22.30 57.41 36.48
N LEU A 9 21.64 58.55 36.17
CA LEU A 9 20.37 58.56 35.41
C LEU A 9 20.59 58.06 33.97
N LEU A 10 21.68 58.52 33.31
CA LEU A 10 22.02 58.10 31.95
C LEU A 10 22.30 56.60 31.88
N LEU A 11 23.03 56.04 32.87
CA LEU A 11 23.32 54.61 32.96
C LEU A 11 22.05 53.79 33.18
N LEU A 12 21.12 54.31 34.00
CA LEU A 12 19.82 53.64 34.22
C LEU A 12 18.98 53.63 32.94
N CYS A 13 18.91 54.75 32.22
CA CYS A 13 18.21 54.83 30.96
C CYS A 13 18.79 53.92 29.88
N THR A 14 20.12 53.80 29.79
CA THR A 14 20.78 52.87 28.85
C THR A 14 20.52 51.41 29.21
N VAL A 15 20.52 51.03 30.48
CA VAL A 15 20.19 49.67 30.93
C VAL A 15 18.72 49.35 30.64
N VAL A 16 17.79 50.30 30.92
CA VAL A 16 16.38 50.09 30.60
C VAL A 16 16.15 49.98 29.09
N LEU A 17 16.84 50.82 28.28
CA LEU A 17 16.76 50.74 26.82
C LEU A 17 17.32 49.41 26.29
N LEU A 18 18.46 48.94 26.82
CA LEU A 18 19.03 47.64 26.47
C LEU A 18 18.09 46.49 26.86
N ARG A 19 17.44 46.56 28.00
CA ARG A 19 16.44 45.56 28.42
C ARG A 19 15.20 45.56 27.51
N LEU A 20 14.72 46.74 27.12
CA LEU A 20 13.61 46.90 26.16
C LEU A 20 14.01 46.35 24.76
N LEU A 21 15.21 46.64 24.29
CA LEU A 21 15.73 46.13 23.02
C LEU A 21 15.95 44.61 23.08
N GLN A 22 16.41 44.05 24.22
CA GLN A 22 16.50 42.62 24.43
C GLN A 22 15.10 41.93 24.51
N GLY A 23 14.09 42.61 25.04
CA GLY A 23 12.72 42.12 25.05
C GLY A 23 12.06 42.17 23.67
N LEU A 24 12.45 43.14 22.81
CA LEU A 24 12.02 43.20 21.41
C LEU A 24 12.80 42.26 20.49
N ALA A 25 13.98 41.80 20.92
CA ALA A 25 14.81 40.84 20.22
C ALA A 25 14.63 39.37 20.73
N GLN A 26 13.52 39.11 21.44
CA GLN A 26 13.17 37.69 21.59
C GLN A 26 12.84 37.20 20.18
N PRO A 27 13.54 36.19 19.67
CA PRO A 27 13.12 35.56 18.43
C PRO A 27 11.67 35.16 18.63
N GLU A 28 10.76 35.63 17.75
CA GLU A 28 9.47 34.97 17.62
C GLU A 28 9.78 33.47 17.72
N LYS A 29 9.09 32.78 18.62
CA LYS A 29 9.12 31.32 18.58
C LYS A 29 8.75 31.00 17.15
N GLU A 30 9.74 30.64 16.34
CA GLU A 30 9.54 30.11 15.02
C GLU A 30 8.48 29.05 15.24
N ASN A 31 7.26 29.29 14.77
CA ASN A 31 6.22 28.28 14.81
C ASN A 31 6.84 27.14 14.04
N ALA A 32 7.26 26.11 14.77
CA ALA A 32 7.94 24.96 14.16
C ALA A 32 7.04 24.51 13.01
N HIS A 33 7.52 24.66 11.79
CA HIS A 33 6.78 24.25 10.61
C HIS A 33 6.47 22.77 10.76
N VAL A 34 5.19 22.45 10.92
CA VAL A 34 4.75 21.05 10.97
C VAL A 34 4.62 20.60 9.53
N PRO A 35 5.43 19.63 9.09
CA PRO A 35 5.36 19.16 7.71
C PRO A 35 4.00 18.54 7.41
N VAL A 36 3.52 18.69 6.18
CA VAL A 36 2.22 18.17 5.73
C VAL A 36 2.46 17.05 4.75
N LEU A 37 1.99 15.84 5.06
CA LEU A 37 1.94 14.73 4.12
C LEU A 37 0.55 14.69 3.46
N GLY A 38 0.50 14.83 2.14
CA GLY A 38 -0.71 14.58 1.37
C GLY A 38 -0.90 13.09 1.15
N ILE A 39 -2.07 12.56 1.48
CA ILE A 39 -2.39 11.13 1.24
C ILE A 39 -3.62 11.06 0.34
N VAL A 40 -3.49 10.42 -0.83
CA VAL A 40 -4.65 10.14 -1.69
C VAL A 40 -5.15 8.73 -1.38
N THR A 41 -6.38 8.66 -0.88
CA THR A 41 -7.08 7.40 -0.58
C THR A 41 -8.20 7.17 -1.60
N THR A 42 -8.41 5.92 -1.98
CA THR A 42 -9.55 5.51 -2.81
C THR A 42 -10.50 4.66 -1.97
N ALA A 43 -11.75 4.53 -2.43
CA ALA A 43 -12.66 3.56 -1.83
C ALA A 43 -11.98 2.20 -1.74
N ALA A 44 -11.98 1.61 -0.53
CA ALA A 44 -11.29 0.37 -0.25
C ALA A 44 -11.82 -0.77 -1.14
N GLU A 45 -10.92 -1.63 -1.60
CA GLU A 45 -11.27 -2.85 -2.34
C GLU A 45 -11.77 -3.92 -1.37
N ASP A 46 -11.22 -3.91 -0.15
CA ASP A 46 -11.53 -4.81 0.95
C ASP A 46 -11.13 -4.20 2.31
N ASP A 47 -11.47 -4.89 3.39
CA ASP A 47 -11.18 -4.47 4.78
C ASP A 47 -9.66 -4.31 5.02
N ARG A 48 -8.81 -5.09 4.32
CA ARG A 48 -7.36 -4.95 4.41
C ARG A 48 -6.90 -3.62 3.85
N ARG A 49 -7.43 -3.18 2.70
CA ARG A 49 -7.10 -1.89 2.09
C ARG A 49 -7.54 -0.72 2.96
N GLU A 50 -8.66 -0.85 3.64
CA GLU A 50 -9.10 0.15 4.62
C GLU A 50 -8.12 0.24 5.78
N ALA A 51 -7.77 -0.90 6.39
CA ALA A 51 -6.80 -0.96 7.48
C ALA A 51 -5.39 -0.47 7.06
N GLN A 52 -4.94 -0.75 5.83
CA GLN A 52 -3.69 -0.24 5.28
C GLN A 52 -3.69 1.29 5.21
N SER A 53 -4.80 1.89 4.74
CA SER A 53 -4.94 3.35 4.66
C SER A 53 -4.93 4.00 6.05
N GLU A 54 -5.62 3.41 7.02
CA GLU A 54 -5.62 3.86 8.41
C GLU A 54 -4.22 3.76 9.05
N ALA A 55 -3.52 2.64 8.84
CA ALA A 55 -2.16 2.45 9.33
C ALA A 55 -1.20 3.50 8.76
N LEU A 56 -1.34 3.86 7.48
CA LEU A 56 -0.52 4.88 6.84
C LEU A 56 -0.75 6.27 7.44
N VAL A 57 -1.99 6.66 7.67
CA VAL A 57 -2.33 7.93 8.32
C VAL A 57 -1.75 7.96 9.73
N HIS A 58 -1.93 6.88 10.50
CA HIS A 58 -1.42 6.78 11.87
C HIS A 58 0.11 6.87 11.93
N ALA A 59 0.82 6.10 11.11
CA ALA A 59 2.28 6.15 11.04
C ALA A 59 2.80 7.55 10.67
N ALA A 60 2.14 8.22 9.70
CA ALA A 60 2.51 9.59 9.32
C ALA A 60 2.34 10.58 10.48
N GLU A 61 1.27 10.49 11.25
CA GLU A 61 1.03 11.33 12.43
C GLU A 61 2.04 11.07 13.55
N GLU A 62 2.38 9.81 13.81
CA GLU A 62 3.42 9.43 14.78
C GLU A 62 4.80 9.95 14.39
N HIS A 63 5.09 10.03 13.08
CA HIS A 63 6.32 10.64 12.55
C HIS A 63 6.29 12.17 12.51
N GLY A 64 5.25 12.79 13.06
CA GLY A 64 5.12 14.25 13.25
C GLY A 64 4.60 15.01 12.04
N PHE A 65 4.01 14.34 11.06
CA PHE A 65 3.32 14.98 9.96
C PHE A 65 1.90 15.41 10.37
N LYS A 66 1.45 16.52 9.79
CA LYS A 66 0.03 16.76 9.64
C LYS A 66 -0.42 16.08 8.36
N VAL A 67 -1.43 15.23 8.44
CA VAL A 67 -1.97 14.55 7.25
C VAL A 67 -3.04 15.42 6.59
N LEU A 68 -2.94 15.55 5.27
CA LEU A 68 -3.99 16.08 4.40
C LEU A 68 -4.50 14.95 3.52
N GLU A 69 -5.57 14.31 4.00
CA GLU A 69 -6.18 13.19 3.30
C GLU A 69 -7.12 13.67 2.19
N MET A 70 -7.02 13.05 1.02
CA MET A 70 -7.83 13.31 -0.17
C MET A 70 -8.52 12.02 -0.61
N PRO A 71 -9.71 11.70 -0.05
CA PRO A 71 -10.48 10.56 -0.49
C PRO A 71 -11.09 10.83 -1.88
N VAL A 72 -10.92 9.88 -2.80
CA VAL A 72 -11.39 10.01 -4.17
C VAL A 72 -12.10 8.73 -4.65
N GLU A 73 -12.86 8.84 -5.71
CA GLU A 73 -13.42 7.70 -6.43
C GLU A 73 -12.29 6.78 -6.95
N ARG A 74 -12.59 5.49 -7.09
CA ARG A 74 -11.64 4.48 -7.56
C ARG A 74 -11.45 4.57 -9.08
N THR A 75 -10.89 5.71 -9.52
CA THR A 75 -10.49 5.98 -10.91
C THR A 75 -9.11 6.63 -10.95
N GLN A 76 -8.35 6.36 -12.00
CA GLN A 76 -7.04 6.99 -12.18
C GLN A 76 -7.17 8.50 -12.34
N GLU A 77 -8.19 8.96 -13.04
CA GLU A 77 -8.46 10.38 -13.25
C GLU A 77 -8.66 11.12 -11.93
N ALA A 78 -9.47 10.55 -11.02
CA ALA A 78 -9.71 11.14 -9.71
C ALA A 78 -8.41 11.15 -8.85
N GLN A 79 -7.59 10.11 -8.93
CA GLN A 79 -6.28 10.09 -8.26
C GLN A 79 -5.35 11.18 -8.82
N ILE A 80 -5.27 11.34 -10.14
CA ILE A 80 -4.45 12.38 -10.79
C ILE A 80 -4.90 13.78 -10.37
N GLU A 81 -6.19 14.04 -10.30
CA GLU A 81 -6.74 15.34 -9.87
C GLU A 81 -6.43 15.62 -8.40
N ALA A 82 -6.51 14.62 -7.52
CA ALA A 82 -6.13 14.77 -6.12
C ALA A 82 -4.63 15.06 -5.96
N VAL A 83 -3.75 14.34 -6.68
CA VAL A 83 -2.31 14.62 -6.70
C VAL A 83 -2.05 16.06 -7.15
N ARG A 84 -2.73 16.55 -8.20
CA ARG A 84 -2.63 17.95 -8.66
C ARG A 84 -3.06 18.93 -7.58
N ALA A 85 -4.16 18.66 -6.88
CA ALA A 85 -4.63 19.50 -5.79
C ALA A 85 -3.57 19.59 -4.68
N LEU A 86 -2.99 18.46 -4.27
CA LEU A 86 -1.94 18.41 -3.26
C LEU A 86 -0.65 19.13 -3.71
N ILE A 87 -0.30 19.07 -5.00
CA ILE A 87 0.79 19.87 -5.57
C ILE A 87 0.51 21.37 -5.40
N VAL A 88 -0.71 21.80 -5.66
CA VAL A 88 -1.12 23.22 -5.47
C VAL A 88 -1.07 23.63 -4.01
N TYR A 89 -1.40 22.73 -3.07
CA TYR A 89 -1.28 22.96 -1.63
C TYR A 89 0.17 23.01 -1.14
N GLN A 90 1.15 22.64 -1.98
CA GLN A 90 2.57 22.63 -1.64
C GLN A 90 2.87 21.79 -0.39
N VAL A 91 2.30 20.59 -0.32
CA VAL A 91 2.62 19.62 0.73
C VAL A 91 4.07 19.14 0.60
N GLU A 92 4.68 18.68 1.67
CA GLU A 92 6.07 18.20 1.69
C GLU A 92 6.31 16.95 0.85
N ALA A 93 5.31 16.05 0.83
CA ALA A 93 5.31 14.87 -0.03
C ALA A 93 3.87 14.41 -0.25
N ILE A 94 3.64 13.61 -1.30
CA ILE A 94 2.34 13.01 -1.60
C ILE A 94 2.51 11.50 -1.65
N ALA A 95 1.70 10.80 -0.86
CA ALA A 95 1.66 9.35 -0.78
C ALA A 95 0.34 8.82 -1.36
N PHE A 96 0.38 7.78 -2.20
CA PHE A 96 -0.81 7.18 -2.78
C PHE A 96 -0.55 5.76 -3.32
N THR A 97 -1.58 4.93 -3.31
CA THR A 97 -1.57 3.63 -3.97
C THR A 97 -2.15 3.78 -5.37
N PRO A 98 -1.33 3.71 -6.44
CA PRO A 98 -1.82 3.88 -7.80
C PRO A 98 -2.74 2.72 -8.20
N LEU A 99 -3.84 3.02 -8.89
CA LEU A 99 -4.74 2.00 -9.42
C LEU A 99 -4.11 1.21 -10.56
N VAL A 100 -3.36 1.89 -11.42
CA VAL A 100 -2.69 1.30 -12.58
C VAL A 100 -1.25 1.80 -12.66
N GLU A 101 -0.37 1.02 -13.32
CA GLU A 101 1.06 1.32 -13.38
C GLU A 101 1.48 2.36 -14.43
N SER A 102 0.60 2.77 -15.35
CA SER A 102 0.93 3.67 -16.46
C SER A 102 -0.04 4.85 -16.56
N GLY A 103 0.29 5.84 -17.38
CA GLY A 103 -0.56 7.03 -17.60
C GLY A 103 -0.30 8.17 -16.61
N TRP A 104 0.74 8.11 -15.82
CA TRP A 104 1.10 9.09 -14.79
C TRP A 104 2.05 10.19 -15.27
N ASP A 105 2.61 10.08 -16.49
CA ASP A 105 3.69 10.92 -17.01
C ASP A 105 3.48 12.42 -16.82
N ASN A 106 2.28 12.92 -17.03
CA ASN A 106 1.99 14.35 -16.96
C ASN A 106 2.05 14.84 -15.51
N VAL A 107 1.33 14.18 -14.59
CA VAL A 107 1.29 14.59 -13.20
C VAL A 107 2.63 14.38 -12.50
N LEU A 108 3.41 13.35 -12.89
CA LEU A 108 4.78 13.16 -12.41
C LEU A 108 5.68 14.34 -12.79
N ARG A 109 5.57 14.84 -14.04
CA ARG A 109 6.31 16.04 -14.48
C ARG A 109 5.82 17.32 -13.79
N GLU A 110 4.53 17.44 -13.54
CA GLU A 110 3.94 18.55 -12.78
C GLU A 110 4.50 18.57 -11.35
N ALA A 111 4.52 17.42 -10.65
CA ALA A 111 5.09 17.27 -9.32
C ALA A 111 6.59 17.64 -9.29
N LYS A 112 7.38 17.17 -10.29
CA LYS A 112 8.78 17.53 -10.47
C LYS A 112 8.96 19.04 -10.61
N SER A 113 8.15 19.69 -11.46
CA SER A 113 8.24 21.13 -11.70
C SER A 113 7.88 21.94 -10.45
N ALA A 114 7.00 21.42 -9.61
CA ALA A 114 6.62 22.01 -8.34
C ALA A 114 7.55 21.65 -7.18
N SER A 115 8.51 20.74 -7.41
CA SER A 115 9.42 20.18 -6.40
C SER A 115 8.66 19.47 -5.25
N VAL A 116 7.52 18.85 -5.55
CA VAL A 116 6.74 18.03 -4.61
C VAL A 116 7.02 16.56 -4.87
N PRO A 117 7.70 15.86 -3.95
CA PRO A 117 8.00 14.43 -4.09
C PRO A 117 6.75 13.55 -4.01
N LEU A 118 6.78 12.43 -4.74
CA LEU A 118 5.71 11.44 -4.75
C LEU A 118 6.20 10.11 -4.17
N LEU A 119 5.35 9.46 -3.39
CA LEU A 119 5.52 8.12 -2.85
C LEU A 119 4.42 7.22 -3.44
N SER A 120 4.78 6.28 -4.32
CA SER A 120 3.87 5.21 -4.72
C SER A 120 3.95 4.10 -3.67
N ILE A 121 2.80 3.75 -3.12
CA ILE A 121 2.69 2.80 -2.02
C ILE A 121 2.06 1.52 -2.54
N ASP A 122 2.62 0.37 -2.13
CA ASP A 122 2.14 -0.95 -2.45
C ASP A 122 2.23 -1.26 -3.96
N ARG A 123 1.56 -0.50 -4.80
CA ARG A 123 1.60 -0.62 -6.26
C ARG A 123 2.64 0.32 -6.88
N ALA A 124 3.45 -0.21 -7.77
CA ALA A 124 4.45 0.57 -8.48
C ALA A 124 3.85 1.31 -9.68
N ILE A 125 4.44 2.43 -10.00
CA ILE A 125 4.19 3.16 -11.26
C ILE A 125 5.35 2.87 -12.21
N ARG A 126 5.06 2.64 -13.47
CA ARG A 126 6.09 2.72 -14.53
C ARG A 126 6.48 4.17 -14.68
N GLY A 127 7.68 4.46 -14.20
CA GLY A 127 8.16 5.81 -14.06
C GLY A 127 8.60 6.42 -15.38
N VAL A 128 8.51 7.72 -15.44
CA VAL A 128 9.33 8.54 -16.30
C VAL A 128 10.69 8.67 -15.61
N ASP A 129 11.77 8.44 -16.35
CA ASP A 129 13.12 8.65 -15.81
C ASP A 129 13.26 10.08 -15.28
N ASP A 130 13.99 10.21 -14.16
CA ASP A 130 14.31 11.51 -13.58
C ASP A 130 13.11 12.30 -13.01
N VAL A 131 12.15 11.62 -12.37
CA VAL A 131 11.06 12.25 -11.58
C VAL A 131 11.22 11.95 -10.09
N PRO A 132 10.72 12.82 -9.18
CA PRO A 132 10.80 12.62 -7.74
C PRO A 132 9.75 11.59 -7.26
N LEU A 133 9.89 10.35 -7.69
CA LEU A 133 9.05 9.23 -7.31
C LEU A 133 9.88 8.23 -6.50
N GLN A 134 9.39 7.84 -5.33
CA GLN A 134 9.89 6.71 -4.56
C GLN A 134 8.81 5.63 -4.51
N HIS A 135 9.22 4.40 -4.42
CA HIS A 135 8.31 3.26 -4.29
C HIS A 135 8.54 2.52 -2.99
N ILE A 136 7.46 2.32 -2.24
CA ILE A 136 7.42 1.50 -1.03
C ILE A 136 6.35 0.43 -1.26
N GLY A 137 6.75 -0.85 -1.27
CA GLY A 137 5.84 -1.93 -1.65
C GLY A 137 6.28 -3.28 -1.11
N PHE A 138 5.91 -4.33 -1.82
CA PHE A 138 6.23 -5.72 -1.49
C PHE A 138 6.89 -6.42 -2.68
N ASP A 139 7.66 -7.48 -2.42
CA ASP A 139 8.11 -8.40 -3.46
C ASP A 139 7.01 -9.41 -3.79
N TYR A 140 6.02 -8.95 -4.53
CA TYR A 140 4.86 -9.75 -4.90
C TYR A 140 5.20 -10.99 -5.72
N ALA A 141 6.21 -10.90 -6.58
CA ALA A 141 6.57 -12.03 -7.42
C ALA A 141 7.18 -13.17 -6.62
N SER A 142 8.14 -12.86 -5.74
CA SER A 142 8.76 -13.85 -4.86
C SER A 142 7.74 -14.44 -3.87
N LEU A 143 6.89 -13.60 -3.29
CA LEU A 143 5.81 -14.06 -2.42
C LEU A 143 4.85 -15.01 -3.14
N ALA A 144 4.46 -14.67 -4.37
CA ALA A 144 3.52 -15.47 -5.14
C ALA A 144 4.10 -16.81 -5.58
N GLU A 145 5.37 -16.84 -5.97
CA GLU A 145 6.11 -18.07 -6.26
C GLU A 145 6.12 -19.00 -5.04
N GLN A 146 6.57 -18.49 -3.88
CA GLN A 146 6.62 -19.27 -2.63
C GLN A 146 5.24 -19.76 -2.17
N ALA A 147 4.21 -18.91 -2.26
CA ALA A 147 2.85 -19.28 -1.87
C ALA A 147 2.25 -20.34 -2.82
N ALA A 148 2.52 -20.23 -4.11
CA ALA A 148 2.11 -21.23 -5.09
C ALA A 148 2.82 -22.56 -4.86
N ASP A 149 4.12 -22.54 -4.61
CA ASP A 149 4.88 -23.75 -4.26
C ASP A 149 4.32 -24.45 -3.02
N ALA A 150 4.03 -23.70 -1.96
CA ALA A 150 3.41 -24.24 -0.75
C ALA A 150 2.02 -24.85 -1.02
N LEU A 151 1.22 -24.25 -1.89
CA LEU A 151 -0.07 -24.80 -2.29
C LEU A 151 0.09 -26.09 -3.08
N LEU A 152 1.00 -26.12 -4.05
CA LEU A 152 1.21 -27.24 -4.97
C LEU A 152 1.86 -28.46 -4.31
N GLN A 153 2.45 -28.31 -3.13
CA GLN A 153 2.85 -29.45 -2.29
C GLN A 153 1.63 -30.30 -1.87
N GLN A 154 0.46 -29.70 -1.76
CA GLN A 154 -0.79 -30.36 -1.47
C GLN A 154 -1.43 -30.83 -2.79
N ARG A 155 -1.11 -32.05 -3.19
CA ARG A 155 -1.56 -32.61 -4.49
C ARG A 155 -3.07 -32.82 -4.52
N MET A 156 -3.72 -32.21 -5.52
CA MET A 156 -5.13 -32.44 -5.83
C MET A 156 -5.27 -33.49 -6.95
N PRO A 157 -6.39 -34.25 -6.98
CA PRO A 157 -6.69 -35.17 -8.07
C PRO A 157 -7.05 -34.48 -9.40
N ARG A 158 -7.22 -33.17 -9.37
CA ARG A 158 -7.58 -32.32 -10.51
C ARG A 158 -6.47 -31.30 -10.71
N ASP A 159 -6.03 -31.12 -11.95
CA ASP A 159 -4.90 -30.23 -12.28
C ASP A 159 -5.35 -28.88 -12.79
N GLY A 160 -6.67 -28.62 -12.91
CA GLY A 160 -7.19 -27.34 -13.37
C GLY A 160 -6.88 -26.22 -12.39
N VAL A 161 -6.43 -25.09 -12.90
CA VAL A 161 -6.04 -23.89 -12.16
C VAL A 161 -6.91 -22.72 -12.58
N LEU A 162 -7.65 -22.14 -11.64
CA LEU A 162 -8.38 -20.89 -11.79
C LEU A 162 -7.60 -19.75 -11.16
N GLU A 163 -7.25 -18.75 -11.93
CA GLU A 163 -6.72 -17.47 -11.46
C GLU A 163 -7.85 -16.45 -11.40
N LEU A 164 -8.16 -15.96 -10.21
CA LEU A 164 -8.98 -14.76 -9.99
C LEU A 164 -8.04 -13.55 -10.04
N TYR A 165 -7.94 -12.97 -11.24
CA TYR A 165 -7.01 -11.89 -11.52
C TYR A 165 -7.51 -10.58 -10.91
N GLY A 166 -6.61 -9.80 -10.33
CA GLY A 166 -6.90 -8.51 -9.71
C GLY A 166 -7.20 -7.39 -10.70
N THR A 167 -6.83 -6.17 -10.35
CA THR A 167 -7.05 -5.01 -11.20
C THR A 167 -6.13 -5.06 -12.43
N VAL A 168 -6.73 -4.95 -13.62
CA VAL A 168 -5.98 -4.94 -14.89
C VAL A 168 -5.02 -3.75 -14.92
N ASN A 169 -3.79 -4.00 -15.38
CA ASN A 169 -2.71 -3.01 -15.44
C ASN A 169 -2.22 -2.49 -14.06
N ALA A 170 -2.57 -3.13 -12.96
CA ALA A 170 -1.94 -2.90 -11.67
C ALA A 170 -0.67 -3.76 -11.54
N SER A 171 0.36 -3.21 -10.88
CA SER A 171 1.66 -3.89 -10.77
C SER A 171 1.63 -5.11 -9.87
N ASP A 172 0.91 -5.06 -8.75
CA ASP A 172 0.69 -6.16 -7.82
C ASP A 172 0.07 -7.37 -8.54
N ALA A 173 -1.03 -7.15 -9.28
CA ALA A 173 -1.72 -8.20 -10.02
C ALA A 173 -0.80 -8.87 -11.06
N ARG A 174 0.01 -8.07 -11.77
CA ARG A 174 0.97 -8.58 -12.75
C ARG A 174 2.08 -9.40 -12.11
N GLU A 175 2.65 -8.94 -11.00
CA GLU A 175 3.74 -9.62 -10.31
C GLU A 175 3.24 -10.91 -9.63
N ILE A 176 2.07 -10.89 -9.00
CA ILE A 176 1.44 -12.11 -8.43
C ILE A 176 1.21 -13.14 -9.54
N ALA A 177 0.61 -12.71 -10.66
CA ALA A 177 0.39 -13.62 -11.78
C ALA A 177 1.69 -14.20 -12.33
N ARG A 178 2.78 -13.42 -12.36
CA ARG A 178 4.09 -13.87 -12.79
C ARG A 178 4.63 -14.96 -11.85
N GLY A 179 4.70 -14.71 -10.56
CA GLY A 179 5.24 -15.65 -9.59
C GLY A 179 4.42 -16.95 -9.51
N CYS A 180 3.07 -16.86 -9.52
CA CYS A 180 2.23 -18.06 -9.56
C CYS A 180 2.48 -18.89 -10.81
N ARG A 181 2.65 -18.27 -11.99
CA ARG A 181 2.90 -19.00 -13.25
C ARG A 181 4.28 -19.65 -13.27
N GLU A 182 5.31 -18.99 -12.74
CA GLU A 182 6.65 -19.54 -12.61
C GLU A 182 6.62 -20.84 -11.77
N ALA A 183 5.98 -20.83 -10.60
CA ALA A 183 5.83 -22.03 -9.76
C ALA A 183 4.97 -23.13 -10.42
N LEU A 184 3.90 -22.77 -11.12
CA LEU A 184 3.06 -23.72 -11.86
C LEU A 184 3.86 -24.42 -12.97
N GLU A 185 4.63 -23.68 -13.76
CA GLU A 185 5.45 -24.19 -14.85
C GLU A 185 6.50 -25.19 -14.35
N GLU A 186 7.12 -24.95 -13.19
CA GLU A 186 8.07 -25.89 -12.56
C GLU A 186 7.43 -27.23 -12.19
N GLN A 187 6.12 -27.24 -11.90
CA GLN A 187 5.35 -28.45 -11.62
C GLN A 187 4.68 -29.06 -12.87
N GLY A 188 4.92 -28.48 -14.06
CA GLY A 188 4.31 -28.90 -15.32
C GLY A 188 2.82 -28.54 -15.43
N LEU A 189 2.35 -27.58 -14.64
CA LEU A 189 0.99 -27.06 -14.65
C LEU A 189 0.93 -25.71 -15.37
N THR A 190 -0.27 -25.32 -15.75
CA THR A 190 -0.53 -23.98 -16.33
C THR A 190 -1.86 -23.45 -15.82
N VAL A 191 -2.02 -22.13 -15.83
CA VAL A 191 -3.31 -21.50 -15.56
C VAL A 191 -4.31 -21.95 -16.62
N THR A 192 -5.38 -22.62 -16.20
CA THR A 192 -6.44 -23.10 -17.09
C THR A 192 -7.39 -21.97 -17.44
N TYR A 193 -7.79 -21.21 -16.43
CA TYR A 193 -8.69 -20.04 -16.57
C TYR A 193 -8.12 -18.86 -15.80
N SER A 194 -8.09 -17.69 -16.43
CA SER A 194 -7.69 -16.42 -15.81
C SER A 194 -8.79 -15.42 -16.03
N LEU A 195 -9.51 -15.06 -14.97
CA LEU A 195 -10.70 -14.21 -15.02
C LEU A 195 -10.53 -13.02 -14.08
N CYS A 196 -10.79 -11.82 -14.61
CA CYS A 196 -10.62 -10.59 -13.84
C CYS A 196 -11.80 -10.37 -12.87
N GLY A 197 -11.48 -10.38 -11.58
CA GLY A 197 -12.41 -10.04 -10.50
C GLY A 197 -12.25 -8.61 -9.99
N ASP A 198 -11.27 -7.85 -10.52
CA ASP A 198 -11.00 -6.44 -10.20
C ASP A 198 -10.95 -6.15 -8.69
N GLY A 199 -10.46 -7.11 -7.90
CA GLY A 199 -10.33 -7.00 -6.46
C GLY A 199 -11.64 -7.09 -5.67
N MET A 200 -12.78 -7.40 -6.28
CA MET A 200 -14.09 -7.36 -5.64
C MET A 200 -14.59 -8.74 -5.19
N ARG A 201 -15.15 -8.80 -3.95
CA ARG A 201 -15.75 -10.03 -3.38
C ARG A 201 -16.92 -10.54 -4.24
N SER A 202 -17.80 -9.64 -4.68
CA SER A 202 -18.94 -10.01 -5.54
C SER A 202 -18.48 -10.65 -6.85
N ARG A 203 -17.41 -10.10 -7.47
CA ARG A 203 -16.86 -10.65 -8.71
C ARG A 203 -16.20 -12.01 -8.49
N GLY A 204 -15.53 -12.23 -7.34
CA GLY A 204 -15.02 -13.55 -6.99
C GLY A 204 -16.14 -14.60 -6.93
N CYS A 205 -17.30 -14.25 -6.37
CA CYS A 205 -18.49 -15.09 -6.34
C CYS A 205 -19.09 -15.31 -7.74
N GLU A 206 -19.31 -14.24 -8.50
CA GLU A 206 -19.90 -14.26 -9.86
C GLU A 206 -19.04 -15.08 -10.83
N ILE A 207 -17.71 -14.97 -10.76
CA ILE A 207 -16.82 -15.77 -11.61
C ILE A 207 -17.00 -17.27 -11.34
N LEU A 208 -17.14 -17.70 -10.10
CA LEU A 208 -17.37 -19.10 -9.80
C LEU A 208 -18.77 -19.55 -10.28
N GLU A 209 -19.78 -18.68 -10.20
CA GLU A 209 -21.10 -18.94 -10.76
C GLU A 209 -21.04 -19.11 -12.31
N GLU A 210 -20.34 -18.23 -13.00
CA GLU A 210 -20.10 -18.31 -14.46
C GLU A 210 -19.33 -19.58 -14.85
N MET A 211 -18.51 -20.10 -13.92
CA MET A 211 -17.65 -21.28 -14.11
C MET A 211 -18.26 -22.58 -13.58
N GLU A 212 -19.53 -22.61 -13.13
CA GLU A 212 -20.12 -23.76 -12.45
C GLU A 212 -19.92 -25.08 -13.19
N ASP A 213 -20.12 -25.11 -14.48
CA ASP A 213 -19.96 -26.31 -15.34
C ASP A 213 -18.48 -26.78 -15.43
N HIS A 214 -17.52 -25.95 -15.07
CA HIS A 214 -16.08 -26.22 -15.14
C HIS A 214 -15.43 -26.43 -13.77
N LEU A 215 -16.15 -26.16 -12.67
CA LEU A 215 -15.57 -26.27 -11.32
C LEU A 215 -15.11 -27.71 -10.97
N ASP A 216 -15.68 -28.72 -11.64
CA ASP A 216 -15.25 -30.11 -11.43
C ASP A 216 -13.88 -30.44 -12.05
N GLU A 217 -13.33 -29.54 -12.86
CA GLU A 217 -11.98 -29.63 -13.43
C GLU A 217 -10.95 -28.94 -12.55
N ILE A 218 -11.39 -27.97 -11.70
CA ILE A 218 -10.52 -27.09 -10.92
C ILE A 218 -10.08 -27.78 -9.62
N GLY A 219 -8.77 -27.89 -9.45
CA GLY A 219 -8.12 -28.31 -8.20
C GLY A 219 -7.57 -27.16 -7.38
N TYR A 220 -7.23 -26.04 -8.03
CA TYR A 220 -6.54 -24.91 -7.40
C TYR A 220 -7.16 -23.59 -7.82
N ILE A 221 -7.39 -22.71 -6.85
CA ILE A 221 -7.80 -21.32 -7.06
C ILE A 221 -6.71 -20.40 -6.49
N PHE A 222 -6.17 -19.53 -7.34
CA PHE A 222 -5.30 -18.42 -6.93
C PHE A 222 -6.07 -17.11 -7.01
N ALA A 223 -6.40 -16.53 -5.85
CA ALA A 223 -7.08 -15.24 -5.75
C ALA A 223 -6.08 -14.15 -5.39
N GLN A 224 -5.94 -13.15 -6.25
CA GLN A 224 -4.91 -12.12 -6.11
C GLN A 224 -5.18 -11.09 -4.98
N ASN A 225 -6.30 -11.19 -4.27
CA ASN A 225 -6.56 -10.48 -3.01
C ASN A 225 -7.54 -11.23 -2.11
N ASP A 226 -7.70 -10.71 -0.88
CA ASP A 226 -8.60 -11.26 0.14
C ASP A 226 -10.06 -11.28 -0.32
N ALA A 227 -10.55 -10.18 -0.86
CA ALA A 227 -11.97 -10.03 -1.22
C ALA A 227 -12.41 -11.07 -2.27
N MET A 228 -11.63 -11.29 -3.32
CA MET A 228 -11.95 -12.29 -4.34
C MET A 228 -11.89 -13.72 -3.77
N ALA A 229 -10.93 -14.02 -2.87
CA ALA A 229 -10.85 -15.30 -2.19
C ALA A 229 -12.09 -15.56 -1.32
N LEU A 230 -12.50 -14.56 -0.56
CA LEU A 230 -13.73 -14.61 0.26
C LEU A 230 -14.97 -14.85 -0.60
N GLY A 231 -15.08 -14.16 -1.74
CA GLY A 231 -16.17 -14.35 -2.70
C GLY A 231 -16.20 -15.77 -3.27
N ALA A 232 -15.04 -16.33 -3.61
CA ALA A 232 -14.92 -17.70 -4.09
C ALA A 232 -15.35 -18.71 -3.01
N VAL A 233 -14.91 -18.52 -1.76
CA VAL A 233 -15.29 -19.38 -0.63
C VAL A 233 -16.79 -19.28 -0.34
N ASP A 234 -17.39 -18.08 -0.38
CA ASP A 234 -18.84 -17.87 -0.21
C ASP A 234 -19.64 -18.67 -1.26
N TYR A 235 -19.23 -18.62 -2.52
CA TYR A 235 -19.86 -19.40 -3.59
C TYR A 235 -19.76 -20.90 -3.33
N LEU A 236 -18.55 -21.39 -3.04
CA LEU A 236 -18.31 -22.81 -2.78
C LEU A 236 -19.20 -23.34 -1.64
N HIS A 237 -19.30 -22.59 -0.54
CA HIS A 237 -20.19 -22.96 0.60
C HIS A 237 -21.65 -23.01 0.19
N SER A 238 -22.15 -21.98 -0.51
CA SER A 238 -23.56 -21.90 -0.90
C SER A 238 -23.99 -23.01 -1.87
N HIS A 239 -23.02 -23.60 -2.61
CA HIS A 239 -23.24 -24.70 -3.54
C HIS A 239 -22.81 -26.08 -3.00
N GLY A 240 -22.60 -26.17 -1.66
CA GLY A 240 -22.30 -27.44 -0.98
C GLY A 240 -20.91 -28.02 -1.28
N ARG A 241 -20.02 -27.22 -1.88
CA ARG A 241 -18.62 -27.55 -2.09
C ARG A 241 -17.81 -27.23 -0.83
N LYS A 242 -16.71 -27.92 -0.64
CA LYS A 242 -15.87 -27.81 0.55
C LYS A 242 -14.52 -27.20 0.17
N PRO A 243 -14.33 -25.86 0.31
CA PRO A 243 -13.02 -25.27 0.12
C PRO A 243 -12.01 -25.91 1.08
N GLY A 244 -10.76 -26.05 0.64
CA GLY A 244 -9.72 -26.79 1.35
C GLY A 244 -9.78 -28.33 1.18
N LYS A 245 -10.84 -28.87 0.55
CA LYS A 245 -11.00 -30.31 0.29
C LYS A 245 -11.32 -30.61 -1.17
N ASP A 246 -12.37 -29.99 -1.69
CA ASP A 246 -12.78 -30.17 -3.09
C ASP A 246 -11.93 -29.31 -4.03
N VAL A 247 -11.44 -28.20 -3.55
CA VAL A 247 -10.54 -27.27 -4.24
C VAL A 247 -9.67 -26.56 -3.21
N LEU A 248 -8.40 -26.36 -3.50
CA LEU A 248 -7.47 -25.61 -2.65
C LEU A 248 -7.46 -24.14 -3.07
N VAL A 249 -7.53 -23.25 -2.09
CA VAL A 249 -7.52 -21.80 -2.31
C VAL A 249 -6.24 -21.20 -1.74
N CYS A 250 -5.51 -20.48 -2.61
CA CYS A 250 -4.42 -19.60 -2.24
C CYS A 250 -4.87 -18.14 -2.44
N ALA A 251 -4.54 -17.26 -1.51
CA ALA A 251 -4.88 -15.85 -1.60
C ALA A 251 -3.74 -14.96 -1.15
N PHE A 252 -3.74 -13.69 -1.57
CA PHE A 252 -2.71 -12.70 -1.25
C PHE A 252 -3.31 -11.52 -0.49
N GLY A 253 -2.70 -11.19 0.67
CA GLY A 253 -3.15 -10.13 1.58
C GLY A 253 -3.03 -10.55 3.03
N GLY A 254 -4.03 -11.26 3.56
CA GLY A 254 -4.00 -11.81 4.91
C GLY A 254 -4.75 -10.99 5.93
N GLY A 255 -5.86 -10.40 5.58
CA GLY A 255 -6.81 -9.77 6.49
C GLY A 255 -7.44 -10.75 7.48
N ALA A 256 -8.12 -10.22 8.48
CA ALA A 256 -8.62 -11.01 9.61
C ALA A 256 -9.63 -12.09 9.19
N GLU A 257 -10.53 -11.79 8.23
CA GLU A 257 -11.54 -12.74 7.76
C GLU A 257 -10.89 -13.90 7.00
N LEU A 258 -9.94 -13.59 6.11
CA LEU A 258 -9.19 -14.59 5.36
C LEU A 258 -8.39 -15.52 6.28
N ARG A 259 -7.69 -14.97 7.28
CA ARG A 259 -6.97 -15.77 8.30
C ARG A 259 -7.90 -16.64 9.13
N ALA A 260 -9.15 -16.20 9.36
CA ALA A 260 -10.15 -17.02 10.04
C ALA A 260 -10.58 -18.23 9.20
N LEU A 261 -10.70 -18.08 7.88
CA LEU A 261 -10.96 -19.19 6.95
C LEU A 261 -9.76 -20.15 6.87
N GLN A 262 -8.53 -19.64 6.86
CA GLN A 262 -7.34 -20.47 6.89
C GLN A 262 -7.28 -21.36 8.14
N LYS A 263 -7.57 -20.81 9.31
CA LYS A 263 -7.64 -21.57 10.57
C LYS A 263 -8.70 -22.68 10.57
N LYS A 264 -9.67 -22.61 9.65
CA LYS A 264 -10.69 -23.66 9.46
C LYS A 264 -10.30 -24.64 8.36
N GLY A 265 -9.14 -24.45 7.69
CA GLY A 265 -8.69 -25.23 6.55
C GLY A 265 -9.49 -24.96 5.27
N GLU A 266 -10.16 -23.82 5.18
CA GLU A 266 -10.98 -23.43 4.01
C GLU A 266 -10.17 -22.60 2.99
N VAL A 267 -9.09 -21.95 3.45
CA VAL A 267 -8.02 -21.35 2.63
C VAL A 267 -6.73 -22.05 2.99
N ALA A 268 -6.10 -22.67 2.02
CA ALA A 268 -4.94 -23.52 2.25
C ALA A 268 -3.64 -22.73 2.45
N VAL A 269 -3.46 -21.64 1.68
CA VAL A 269 -2.26 -20.82 1.72
C VAL A 269 -2.63 -19.34 1.64
N ILE A 270 -1.94 -18.52 2.42
CA ILE A 270 -2.00 -17.06 2.33
C ILE A 270 -0.61 -16.52 2.10
N GLY A 271 -0.39 -15.80 0.99
CA GLY A 271 0.71 -14.88 0.82
C GLY A 271 0.42 -13.61 1.60
N ALA A 272 0.96 -13.52 2.83
CA ALA A 272 0.65 -12.44 3.76
C ALA A 272 1.56 -11.23 3.57
N LEU A 273 1.00 -10.04 3.74
CA LEU A 273 1.64 -8.74 3.58
C LEU A 273 1.71 -8.02 4.94
N ASP A 274 2.85 -7.41 5.26
CA ASP A 274 2.99 -6.58 6.47
C ASP A 274 2.65 -5.11 6.16
N ASP A 275 1.37 -4.79 6.22
CA ASP A 275 0.88 -3.43 5.98
C ASP A 275 1.32 -2.44 7.06
N THR A 276 1.61 -2.91 8.28
CA THR A 276 2.14 -2.05 9.35
C THR A 276 3.54 -1.60 9.01
N GLN A 277 4.40 -2.53 8.60
CA GLN A 277 5.77 -2.19 8.16
C GLN A 277 5.75 -1.31 6.90
N LEU A 278 4.83 -1.56 5.96
CA LEU A 278 4.65 -0.72 4.78
C LEU A 278 4.35 0.74 5.16
N ALA A 279 3.46 0.94 6.14
CA ALA A 279 3.09 2.27 6.64
C ALA A 279 4.28 2.96 7.31
N GLU A 280 5.03 2.27 8.17
CA GLU A 280 6.23 2.78 8.81
C GLU A 280 7.32 3.18 7.80
N LEU A 281 7.63 2.31 6.83
CA LEU A 281 8.58 2.61 5.77
C LEU A 281 8.16 3.83 4.93
N THR A 282 6.86 4.00 4.72
CA THR A 282 6.32 5.16 4.00
C THR A 282 6.51 6.45 4.79
N ALA A 283 6.20 6.44 6.09
CA ALA A 283 6.39 7.59 6.98
C ALA A 283 7.87 7.96 7.11
N ASP A 284 8.75 6.96 7.24
CA ASP A 284 10.21 7.16 7.24
C ASP A 284 10.70 7.78 5.93
N ALA A 285 10.23 7.28 4.78
CA ALA A 285 10.59 7.83 3.47
C ALA A 285 10.13 9.29 3.33
N ALA A 286 8.91 9.61 3.75
CA ALA A 286 8.39 10.98 3.77
C ALA A 286 9.25 11.89 4.67
N GLN A 287 9.66 11.39 5.85
CA GLN A 287 10.50 12.15 6.77
C GLN A 287 11.93 12.39 6.21
N GLN A 288 12.49 11.42 5.50
CA GLN A 288 13.78 11.58 4.83
C GLN A 288 13.72 12.62 3.72
N ILE A 289 12.65 12.60 2.91
CA ILE A 289 12.41 13.59 1.85
C ILE A 289 12.34 15.00 2.41
N ALA A 290 11.64 15.21 3.52
CA ALA A 290 11.51 16.52 4.16
C ALA A 290 12.85 17.08 4.68
N LYS A 291 13.87 16.22 4.89
CA LYS A 291 15.16 16.60 5.50
C LYS A 291 16.32 16.69 4.51
N ALA A 292 16.22 16.08 3.33
CA ALA A 292 17.36 15.93 2.42
C ALA A 292 16.95 16.08 0.94
N PRO A 293 17.88 16.40 0.02
CA PRO A 293 17.60 16.37 -1.42
C PRO A 293 17.10 15.00 -1.84
N TRP A 294 16.07 14.99 -2.67
CA TRP A 294 15.45 13.80 -3.22
C TRP A 294 16.47 12.86 -3.89
N LYS A 295 16.28 11.57 -3.65
CA LYS A 295 16.96 10.48 -4.37
C LYS A 295 15.94 9.39 -4.68
N PRO A 296 16.05 8.70 -5.84
CA PRO A 296 15.26 7.51 -6.10
C PRO A 296 15.48 6.48 -4.98
N TYR A 297 14.40 5.92 -4.48
CA TYR A 297 14.45 4.94 -3.39
C TYR A 297 13.35 3.90 -3.61
N ILE A 298 13.68 2.65 -3.37
CA ILE A 298 12.74 1.53 -3.31
C ILE A 298 12.92 0.88 -1.95
N ALA A 299 11.83 0.72 -1.21
CA ALA A 299 11.79 -0.08 0.00
C ALA A 299 10.72 -1.15 -0.13
N LEU A 300 11.01 -2.32 0.38
CA LEU A 300 10.08 -3.44 0.40
C LEU A 300 9.77 -3.80 1.85
N ALA A 301 8.49 -3.91 2.16
CA ALA A 301 8.01 -4.42 3.43
C ALA A 301 8.01 -5.96 3.42
N ASP A 302 8.04 -6.55 4.61
CA ASP A 302 8.11 -7.98 4.79
C ASP A 302 6.83 -8.69 4.32
N THR A 303 7.03 -9.92 3.86
CA THR A 303 5.97 -10.82 3.45
C THR A 303 6.16 -12.18 4.11
N ALA A 304 5.11 -12.98 4.21
CA ALA A 304 5.19 -14.32 4.77
C ALA A 304 4.22 -15.27 4.06
N VAL A 305 4.60 -16.52 3.91
CA VAL A 305 3.70 -17.58 3.46
C VAL A 305 3.11 -18.27 4.68
N LEU A 306 1.80 -18.21 4.82
CA LEU A 306 1.06 -18.85 5.90
C LEU A 306 0.37 -20.11 5.39
N THR A 307 0.56 -21.22 6.09
CA THR A 307 -0.08 -22.52 5.85
C THR A 307 -0.84 -22.96 7.10
N GLU A 308 -1.58 -24.06 7.05
CA GLU A 308 -2.25 -24.63 8.23
C GLU A 308 -1.24 -25.02 9.34
N GLU A 309 -0.02 -25.39 8.99
CA GLU A 309 1.04 -25.81 9.92
C GLU A 309 1.78 -24.63 10.55
N GLY A 310 1.54 -23.41 10.08
CA GLY A 310 2.21 -22.18 10.54
C GLY A 310 2.82 -21.39 9.40
N THR A 311 3.84 -20.58 9.70
CA THR A 311 4.61 -19.85 8.68
C THR A 311 5.55 -20.85 8.00
N ALA A 312 5.48 -20.98 6.69
CA ALA A 312 6.48 -21.74 5.95
C ALA A 312 7.82 -20.98 6.03
N ASP A 313 8.86 -21.66 6.48
CA ASP A 313 10.21 -21.09 6.46
C ASP A 313 10.61 -20.85 4.98
N ALA A 314 11.00 -19.61 4.67
CA ALA A 314 11.46 -19.17 3.37
C ALA A 314 12.91 -19.61 3.09
#